data_38c951b57fc20b3d89e9155d2d9a14c4
#
_entry.id   38c951b57fc20b3d89e9155d2d9a14c4
#
_cell.length_a   1.000
_cell.length_b   1.000
_cell.length_c   1.000
_cell.angle_alpha   90.00
_cell.angle_beta   90.00
_cell.angle_gamma   90.00
#
_symmetry.space_group_name_H-M   'P 1'
#
loop_
_entity.id
_entity.type
_entity.pdbx_description
1 polymer ?
#
loop_
_entity_poly.entity_id
_entity_poly.type
_entity_poly.pdbx_seq_one_letter_code
_entity_poly.pdbx_strand_id
1 'polypeptide(L)'
;MRRYFTAFVILVFIPLAALCQHSPKRILFFGDSITAGHGIDEEKAFPALIQQKIDSLDWNFKVINGGLSGETSAGGLRRIDWMLRQPVSVFVLELGGNDGLRGIDLDATEKNLQRIIDKVKDKYPDVRIVIAGMQVPPNLGTGYTEKFKDMYPELAEKNNTALIPFLLKDVGGHPALNQADGIHPTARGHKIVAKTVWNTLKPILLEIRKNS
;
A
#
# COMPACT_ATOMS: atom_id res chain seq x y z
N MET A 1 -16.29 73.49 32.82
CA MET A 1 -16.93 72.56 31.83
C MET A 1 -15.99 71.43 31.56
N ARG A 2 -16.25 70.21 32.10
CA ARG A 2 -15.47 69.00 31.85
C ARG A 2 -16.13 68.25 30.69
N ARG A 3 -15.40 68.08 29.55
CA ARG A 3 -15.85 67.28 28.41
C ARG A 3 -15.47 65.85 28.67
N TYR A 4 -16.43 64.93 28.79
CA TYR A 4 -16.22 63.47 28.80
C TYR A 4 -16.15 62.97 27.38
N PHE A 5 -14.98 62.38 26.99
CA PHE A 5 -14.78 61.68 25.73
C PHE A 5 -15.15 60.22 25.97
N THR A 6 -16.28 59.78 25.41
CA THR A 6 -16.70 58.39 25.45
C THR A 6 -16.03 57.66 24.30
N ALA A 7 -15.03 56.81 24.59
CA ALA A 7 -14.40 55.97 23.58
C ALA A 7 -15.32 54.77 23.29
N PHE A 8 -15.75 54.66 22.05
CA PHE A 8 -16.54 53.54 21.56
C PHE A 8 -15.57 52.44 21.10
N VAL A 9 -15.47 51.33 21.87
CA VAL A 9 -14.66 50.13 21.48
C VAL A 9 -15.52 49.26 20.57
N ILE A 10 -15.20 49.25 19.28
CA ILE A 10 -15.81 48.33 18.31
C ILE A 10 -15.13 46.95 18.47
N LEU A 11 -15.83 46.01 19.09
CA LEU A 11 -15.41 44.58 19.10
C LEU A 11 -15.70 43.97 17.74
N VAL A 12 -14.66 43.79 16.93
CA VAL A 12 -14.75 43.06 15.67
C VAL A 12 -14.78 41.56 16.00
N PHE A 13 -15.95 40.95 15.92
CA PHE A 13 -16.12 39.51 15.98
C PHE A 13 -15.64 38.92 14.66
N ILE A 14 -14.41 38.38 14.61
CA ILE A 14 -13.92 37.56 13.50
C ILE A 14 -14.48 36.16 13.74
N PRO A 15 -15.38 35.64 12.88
CA PRO A 15 -15.81 34.26 13.01
C PRO A 15 -14.60 33.36 12.74
N LEU A 16 -14.13 32.65 13.77
CA LEU A 16 -13.16 31.58 13.63
C LEU A 16 -13.86 30.42 12.90
N ALA A 17 -13.86 30.48 11.57
CA ALA A 17 -14.27 29.34 10.77
C ALA A 17 -13.30 28.20 11.13
N ALA A 18 -13.74 27.29 12.00
CA ALA A 18 -13.03 26.06 12.30
C ALA A 18 -12.94 25.29 10.98
N LEU A 19 -11.78 25.39 10.31
CA LEU A 19 -11.41 24.51 9.21
C LEU A 19 -11.43 23.09 9.79
N CYS A 20 -12.52 22.37 9.56
CA CYS A 20 -12.63 20.95 9.86
C CYS A 20 -11.64 20.24 8.94
N GLN A 21 -10.36 20.23 9.31
CA GLN A 21 -9.35 19.44 8.62
C GLN A 21 -9.68 17.98 8.88
N HIS A 22 -10.36 17.34 7.91
CA HIS A 22 -10.54 15.89 7.93
C HIS A 22 -9.17 15.24 7.93
N SER A 23 -8.91 14.42 8.93
CA SER A 23 -7.65 13.64 8.99
C SER A 23 -7.45 12.88 7.67
N PRO A 24 -6.22 12.81 7.16
CA PRO A 24 -5.96 12.16 5.89
C PRO A 24 -6.38 10.69 5.91
N LYS A 25 -7.02 10.23 4.83
CA LYS A 25 -7.36 8.83 4.64
C LYS A 25 -6.09 8.01 4.46
N ARG A 26 -5.99 6.88 5.14
CA ARG A 26 -4.74 6.10 5.18
C ARG A 26 -4.73 5.01 4.12
N ILE A 27 -3.60 4.92 3.40
CA ILE A 27 -3.25 3.86 2.47
C ILE A 27 -2.14 3.05 3.13
N LEU A 28 -2.44 1.81 3.53
CA LEU A 28 -1.45 0.92 4.12
C LEU A 28 -0.90 -0.02 3.04
N PHE A 29 0.38 0.10 2.71
CA PHE A 29 1.12 -0.91 1.98
C PHE A 29 1.66 -1.93 2.98
N PHE A 30 1.14 -3.14 2.92
CA PHE A 30 1.50 -4.23 3.81
C PHE A 30 2.21 -5.31 3.01
N GLY A 31 3.52 -5.43 3.21
CA GLY A 31 4.35 -6.24 2.35
C GLY A 31 5.69 -6.64 2.97
N ASP A 32 6.55 -7.15 2.11
CA ASP A 32 7.87 -7.64 2.47
C ASP A 32 8.99 -6.61 2.15
N SER A 33 10.15 -7.10 1.69
CA SER A 33 11.32 -6.29 1.36
C SER A 33 11.10 -5.36 0.16
N ILE A 34 10.22 -5.74 -0.77
CA ILE A 34 9.89 -4.90 -1.94
C ILE A 34 9.13 -3.66 -1.48
N THR A 35 8.13 -3.84 -0.61
CA THR A 35 7.41 -2.73 0.00
C THR A 35 8.31 -1.89 0.90
N ALA A 36 9.16 -2.53 1.71
CA ALA A 36 10.11 -1.84 2.60
C ALA A 36 11.11 -0.96 1.84
N GLY A 37 11.44 -1.27 0.59
CA GLY A 37 12.50 -0.61 -0.17
C GLY A 37 13.88 -1.09 0.26
N HIS A 38 14.04 -2.42 0.42
CA HIS A 38 15.32 -3.02 0.84
C HIS A 38 16.48 -2.57 -0.03
N GLY A 39 17.57 -2.12 0.61
CA GLY A 39 18.82 -1.74 -0.05
C GLY A 39 18.81 -0.37 -0.75
N ILE A 40 17.75 0.43 -0.59
CA ILE A 40 17.67 1.80 -1.11
C ILE A 40 17.20 2.76 -0.01
N ASP A 41 17.36 4.06 -0.25
CA ASP A 41 16.81 5.10 0.64
C ASP A 41 15.28 5.02 0.68
N GLU A 42 14.69 5.21 1.85
CA GLU A 42 13.25 5.06 2.08
C GLU A 42 12.40 5.95 1.16
N GLU A 43 12.83 7.19 0.91
CA GLU A 43 12.16 8.12 0.02
C GLU A 43 12.17 7.70 -1.47
N LYS A 44 12.99 6.72 -1.84
CA LYS A 44 13.06 6.13 -3.20
C LYS A 44 12.24 4.84 -3.32
N ALA A 45 11.75 4.30 -2.20
CA ALA A 45 10.86 3.14 -2.20
C ALA A 45 9.50 3.49 -2.84
N PHE A 46 8.87 2.53 -3.53
CA PHE A 46 7.64 2.80 -4.27
C PHE A 46 6.50 3.37 -3.40
N PRO A 47 6.32 3.01 -2.11
CA PRO A 47 5.29 3.64 -1.29
C PRO A 47 5.53 5.15 -1.09
N ALA A 48 6.79 5.56 -0.88
CA ALA A 48 7.15 6.97 -0.76
C ALA A 48 6.93 7.73 -2.08
N LEU A 49 7.24 7.12 -3.23
CA LEU A 49 6.97 7.69 -4.55
C LEU A 49 5.46 7.84 -4.80
N ILE A 50 4.63 6.93 -4.30
CA ILE A 50 3.17 7.08 -4.31
C ILE A 50 2.73 8.25 -3.45
N GLN A 51 3.30 8.44 -2.25
CA GLN A 51 3.01 9.61 -1.42
C GLN A 51 3.37 10.90 -2.15
N GLN A 52 4.57 11.00 -2.72
CA GLN A 52 4.98 12.17 -3.51
C GLN A 52 3.99 12.47 -4.65
N LYS A 53 3.47 11.44 -5.31
CA LYS A 53 2.48 11.59 -6.37
C LYS A 53 1.14 12.10 -5.83
N ILE A 54 0.69 11.61 -4.68
CA ILE A 54 -0.52 12.05 -3.98
C ILE A 54 -0.38 13.53 -3.58
N ASP A 55 0.75 13.90 -2.99
CA ASP A 55 1.06 15.27 -2.57
C ASP A 55 1.09 16.23 -3.77
N SER A 56 1.66 15.82 -4.90
CA SER A 56 1.69 16.62 -6.14
C SER A 56 0.31 16.90 -6.74
N LEU A 57 -0.72 16.15 -6.32
CA LEU A 57 -2.12 16.29 -6.73
C LEU A 57 -2.97 16.96 -5.67
N ASP A 58 -2.37 17.34 -4.54
CA ASP A 58 -3.06 17.93 -3.38
C ASP A 58 -4.22 17.05 -2.88
N TRP A 59 -3.98 15.73 -2.81
CA TRP A 59 -4.97 14.76 -2.35
C TRP A 59 -4.77 14.41 -0.88
N ASN A 60 -5.84 14.46 -0.08
CA ASN A 60 -5.79 14.21 1.37
C ASN A 60 -5.71 12.72 1.72
N PHE A 61 -4.60 12.07 1.34
CA PHE A 61 -4.27 10.69 1.71
C PHE A 61 -2.89 10.62 2.34
N LYS A 62 -2.71 9.68 3.28
CA LYS A 62 -1.43 9.38 3.92
C LYS A 62 -1.03 7.94 3.63
N VAL A 63 0.10 7.76 2.98
CA VAL A 63 0.72 6.44 2.75
C VAL A 63 1.44 6.00 4.02
N ILE A 64 1.26 4.75 4.38
CA ILE A 64 1.97 4.05 5.45
C ILE A 64 2.73 2.88 4.81
N ASN A 65 4.04 2.92 4.89
CA ASN A 65 4.89 1.80 4.51
C ASN A 65 4.91 0.77 5.64
N GLY A 66 4.24 -0.35 5.43
CA GLY A 66 4.19 -1.49 6.34
C GLY A 66 5.02 -2.67 5.84
N GLY A 67 6.03 -2.44 5.00
CA GLY A 67 6.97 -3.47 4.53
C GLY A 67 7.89 -3.96 5.65
N LEU A 68 8.19 -5.26 5.65
CA LEU A 68 9.17 -5.88 6.55
C LEU A 68 10.01 -6.90 5.77
N SER A 69 11.30 -6.60 5.62
CA SER A 69 12.20 -7.44 4.83
C SER A 69 12.24 -8.89 5.30
N GLY A 70 12.14 -9.82 4.35
CA GLY A 70 12.14 -11.27 4.60
C GLY A 70 10.81 -11.82 5.11
N GLU A 71 9.75 -11.02 5.17
CA GLU A 71 8.45 -11.45 5.71
C GLU A 71 7.77 -12.44 4.79
N THR A 72 7.22 -13.51 5.39
CA THR A 72 6.35 -14.50 4.74
C THR A 72 4.88 -14.19 5.01
N SER A 73 3.98 -14.86 4.29
CA SER A 73 2.54 -14.78 4.53
C SER A 73 2.18 -15.09 5.99
N ALA A 74 2.83 -16.11 6.58
CA ALA A 74 2.65 -16.47 7.99
C ALA A 74 3.16 -15.38 8.95
N GLY A 75 4.27 -14.70 8.60
CA GLY A 75 4.79 -13.56 9.35
C GLY A 75 3.81 -12.40 9.35
N GLY A 76 3.34 -12.01 8.17
CA GLY A 76 2.34 -10.98 8.00
C GLY A 76 1.06 -11.25 8.78
N LEU A 77 0.55 -12.50 8.73
CA LEU A 77 -0.64 -12.89 9.48
C LEU A 77 -0.48 -12.70 11.01
N ARG A 78 0.72 -12.89 11.56
CA ARG A 78 0.97 -12.66 12.99
C ARG A 78 0.96 -11.18 13.38
N ARG A 79 1.38 -10.27 12.48
CA ARG A 79 1.50 -8.83 12.82
C ARG A 79 0.38 -7.94 12.30
N ILE A 80 -0.53 -8.44 11.45
CA ILE A 80 -1.56 -7.62 10.81
C ILE A 80 -2.42 -6.86 11.82
N ASP A 81 -2.80 -7.47 12.93
CA ASP A 81 -3.64 -6.85 13.96
C ASP A 81 -2.98 -5.58 14.55
N TRP A 82 -1.65 -5.58 14.67
CA TRP A 82 -0.91 -4.40 15.10
C TRP A 82 -0.95 -3.27 14.05
N MET A 83 -0.81 -3.62 12.78
CA MET A 83 -0.87 -2.65 11.67
C MET A 83 -2.26 -2.01 11.51
N LEU A 84 -3.29 -2.74 11.88
CA LEU A 84 -4.69 -2.30 11.81
C LEU A 84 -5.17 -1.52 13.04
N ARG A 85 -4.29 -1.04 13.93
CA ARG A 85 -4.70 -0.26 15.11
C ARG A 85 -5.30 1.10 14.77
N GLN A 86 -5.02 1.63 13.62
CA GLN A 86 -5.58 2.90 13.12
C GLN A 86 -6.37 2.66 11.84
N PRO A 87 -7.44 3.45 11.59
CA PRO A 87 -8.28 3.28 10.41
C PRO A 87 -7.49 3.25 9.10
N VAL A 88 -7.86 2.34 8.20
CA VAL A 88 -7.26 2.17 6.88
C VAL A 88 -8.37 2.29 5.84
N SER A 89 -8.21 3.18 4.85
CA SER A 89 -9.17 3.36 3.76
C SER A 89 -8.79 2.52 2.53
N VAL A 90 -7.50 2.29 2.32
CA VAL A 90 -6.99 1.42 1.26
C VAL A 90 -5.90 0.52 1.84
N PHE A 91 -6.01 -0.77 1.60
CA PHE A 91 -5.05 -1.79 2.02
C PHE A 91 -4.43 -2.45 0.78
N VAL A 92 -3.13 -2.34 0.62
CA VAL A 92 -2.38 -2.97 -0.46
C VAL A 92 -1.60 -4.14 0.11
N LEU A 93 -1.98 -5.36 -0.25
CA LEU A 93 -1.35 -6.61 0.20
C LEU A 93 -0.27 -7.04 -0.80
N GLU A 94 0.98 -7.00 -0.36
CA GLU A 94 2.16 -7.41 -1.12
C GLU A 94 2.96 -8.41 -0.28
N LEU A 95 2.53 -9.67 -0.25
CA LEU A 95 3.19 -10.76 0.48
C LEU A 95 3.12 -12.06 -0.32
N GLY A 96 3.93 -13.03 0.07
CA GLY A 96 4.04 -14.34 -0.54
C GLY A 96 5.31 -14.51 -1.39
N GLY A 97 5.99 -13.43 -1.76
CA GLY A 97 7.26 -13.51 -2.49
C GLY A 97 8.29 -14.38 -1.78
N ASN A 98 8.46 -14.18 -0.48
CA ASN A 98 9.37 -15.01 0.34
C ASN A 98 8.89 -16.44 0.52
N ASP A 99 7.58 -16.68 0.55
CA ASP A 99 7.00 -18.03 0.57
C ASP A 99 7.38 -18.76 -0.72
N GLY A 100 7.13 -18.11 -1.85
CA GLY A 100 7.46 -18.66 -3.17
C GLY A 100 8.94 -18.95 -3.36
N LEU A 101 9.82 -17.99 -3.02
CA LEU A 101 11.29 -18.17 -3.14
C LEU A 101 11.83 -19.28 -2.25
N ARG A 102 11.19 -19.60 -1.14
CA ARG A 102 11.57 -20.67 -0.19
C ARG A 102 10.87 -21.99 -0.45
N GLY A 103 10.04 -22.11 -1.49
CA GLY A 103 9.28 -23.31 -1.80
C GLY A 103 8.29 -23.71 -0.70
N ILE A 104 7.74 -22.75 0.02
CA ILE A 104 6.71 -23.00 1.06
C ILE A 104 5.43 -23.51 0.38
N ASP A 105 4.70 -24.36 1.08
CA ASP A 105 3.41 -24.87 0.64
C ASP A 105 2.45 -23.74 0.24
N LEU A 106 1.97 -23.77 -1.00
CA LEU A 106 1.15 -22.70 -1.57
C LEU A 106 -0.25 -22.67 -0.98
N ASP A 107 -0.81 -23.80 -0.55
CA ASP A 107 -2.12 -23.83 0.10
C ASP A 107 -2.05 -23.16 1.47
N ALA A 108 -0.93 -23.32 2.18
CA ALA A 108 -0.68 -22.59 3.43
C ALA A 108 -0.48 -21.10 3.19
N THR A 109 0.25 -20.74 2.13
CA THR A 109 0.45 -19.34 1.72
C THR A 109 -0.88 -18.67 1.41
N GLU A 110 -1.69 -19.28 0.54
CA GLU A 110 -3.02 -18.79 0.17
C GLU A 110 -3.93 -18.59 1.40
N LYS A 111 -3.98 -19.61 2.28
CA LYS A 111 -4.76 -19.53 3.53
C LYS A 111 -4.32 -18.36 4.42
N ASN A 112 -3.01 -18.11 4.52
CA ASN A 112 -2.51 -16.99 5.31
C ASN A 112 -2.92 -15.65 4.69
N LEU A 113 -2.77 -15.49 3.36
CA LEU A 113 -3.17 -14.28 2.64
C LEU A 113 -4.68 -14.05 2.76
N GLN A 114 -5.51 -15.10 2.60
CA GLN A 114 -6.96 -15.02 2.79
C GLN A 114 -7.29 -14.55 4.21
N ARG A 115 -6.67 -15.12 5.24
CA ARG A 115 -6.92 -14.72 6.63
C ARG A 115 -6.51 -13.27 6.91
N ILE A 116 -5.45 -12.77 6.26
CA ILE A 116 -5.08 -11.35 6.33
C ILE A 116 -6.21 -10.49 5.73
N ILE A 117 -6.71 -10.87 4.56
CA ILE A 117 -7.82 -10.18 3.88
C ILE A 117 -9.07 -10.17 4.77
N ASP A 118 -9.42 -11.31 5.35
CA ASP A 118 -10.58 -11.44 6.23
C ASP A 118 -10.47 -10.51 7.45
N LYS A 119 -9.32 -10.51 8.14
CA LYS A 119 -9.07 -9.61 9.27
C LYS A 119 -9.18 -8.12 8.92
N VAL A 120 -8.73 -7.75 7.72
CA VAL A 120 -8.82 -6.37 7.24
C VAL A 120 -10.27 -5.99 6.98
N LYS A 121 -11.05 -6.85 6.31
CA LYS A 121 -12.49 -6.63 6.02
C LYS A 121 -13.33 -6.62 7.29
N ASP A 122 -13.07 -7.55 8.21
CA ASP A 122 -13.79 -7.62 9.48
C ASP A 122 -13.61 -6.33 10.30
N LYS A 123 -12.40 -5.78 10.27
CA LYS A 123 -12.09 -4.57 11.03
C LYS A 123 -12.54 -3.28 10.35
N TYR A 124 -12.47 -3.23 9.04
CA TYR A 124 -12.82 -2.07 8.22
C TYR A 124 -13.68 -2.51 7.02
N PRO A 125 -15.00 -2.64 7.19
CA PRO A 125 -15.89 -3.17 6.13
C PRO A 125 -15.85 -2.37 4.81
N ASP A 126 -15.58 -1.05 4.89
CA ASP A 126 -15.53 -0.16 3.71
C ASP A 126 -14.13 -0.04 3.10
N VAL A 127 -13.14 -0.80 3.59
CA VAL A 127 -11.78 -0.75 3.09
C VAL A 127 -11.70 -1.20 1.63
N ARG A 128 -10.95 -0.47 0.83
CA ARG A 128 -10.61 -0.92 -0.53
C ARG A 128 -9.34 -1.74 -0.48
N ILE A 129 -9.39 -2.98 -0.94
CA ILE A 129 -8.24 -3.88 -0.95
C ILE A 129 -7.67 -3.99 -2.37
N VAL A 130 -6.35 -3.93 -2.47
CA VAL A 130 -5.57 -4.20 -3.68
C VAL A 130 -4.61 -5.34 -3.38
N ILE A 131 -4.67 -6.40 -4.16
CA ILE A 131 -3.71 -7.50 -4.08
C ILE A 131 -2.62 -7.25 -5.12
N ALA A 132 -1.35 -7.29 -4.71
CA ALA A 132 -0.20 -7.19 -5.58
C ALA A 132 0.31 -8.60 -5.91
N GLY A 133 0.04 -9.06 -7.13
CA GLY A 133 0.49 -10.36 -7.61
C GLY A 133 2.00 -10.40 -7.80
N MET A 134 2.58 -11.56 -7.51
CA MET A 134 4.01 -11.85 -7.62
C MET A 134 4.26 -13.06 -8.53
N GLN A 135 5.49 -13.19 -8.98
CA GLN A 135 5.97 -14.35 -9.73
C GLN A 135 7.32 -14.78 -9.16
N VAL A 136 7.63 -16.05 -9.24
CA VAL A 136 8.92 -16.62 -8.81
C VAL A 136 9.67 -17.19 -10.01
N PRO A 137 11.01 -17.29 -9.93
CA PRO A 137 11.80 -17.92 -10.98
C PRO A 137 11.39 -19.37 -11.23
N PRO A 138 11.57 -19.91 -12.47
CA PRO A 138 11.08 -21.23 -12.84
C PRO A 138 11.88 -22.42 -12.26
N ASN A 139 12.90 -22.16 -11.44
CA ASN A 139 13.78 -23.17 -10.85
C ASN A 139 13.09 -24.10 -9.84
N LEU A 140 11.86 -23.77 -9.40
CA LEU A 140 11.04 -24.63 -8.52
C LEU A 140 10.07 -25.54 -9.30
N GLY A 141 10.20 -25.58 -10.63
CA GLY A 141 9.33 -26.34 -11.52
C GLY A 141 8.07 -25.59 -11.96
N THR A 142 7.58 -25.94 -13.16
CA THR A 142 6.47 -25.23 -13.81
C THR A 142 5.18 -25.28 -13.00
N GLY A 143 4.83 -26.47 -12.47
CA GLY A 143 3.59 -26.62 -11.69
C GLY A 143 3.55 -25.72 -10.44
N TYR A 144 4.68 -25.55 -9.74
CA TYR A 144 4.77 -24.67 -8.59
C TYR A 144 4.67 -23.20 -9.00
N THR A 145 5.41 -22.79 -10.03
CA THR A 145 5.45 -21.39 -10.48
C THR A 145 4.13 -20.94 -11.09
N GLU A 146 3.43 -21.79 -11.82
CA GLU A 146 2.09 -21.53 -12.35
C GLU A 146 1.08 -21.38 -11.19
N LYS A 147 1.01 -22.37 -10.28
CA LYS A 147 0.14 -22.29 -9.11
C LYS A 147 0.42 -21.03 -8.27
N PHE A 148 1.70 -20.68 -8.05
CA PHE A 148 2.07 -19.46 -7.33
C PHE A 148 1.55 -18.20 -8.03
N LYS A 149 1.71 -18.09 -9.34
CA LYS A 149 1.24 -16.97 -10.14
C LYS A 149 -0.29 -16.85 -10.11
N ASP A 150 -1.01 -17.97 -10.23
CA ASP A 150 -2.45 -18.01 -10.38
C ASP A 150 -3.19 -17.80 -9.04
N MET A 151 -2.54 -18.06 -7.91
CA MET A 151 -3.08 -17.83 -6.56
C MET A 151 -3.57 -16.38 -6.34
N TYR A 152 -2.86 -15.38 -6.87
CA TYR A 152 -3.21 -13.97 -6.63
C TYR A 152 -4.48 -13.52 -7.37
N PRO A 153 -4.66 -13.80 -8.68
CA PRO A 153 -5.93 -13.51 -9.34
C PRO A 153 -7.10 -14.29 -8.75
N GLU A 154 -6.92 -15.56 -8.34
CA GLU A 154 -7.95 -16.34 -7.67
C GLU A 154 -8.37 -15.71 -6.33
N LEU A 155 -7.40 -15.28 -5.52
CA LEU A 155 -7.68 -14.54 -4.28
C LEU A 155 -8.39 -13.22 -4.56
N ALA A 156 -8.00 -12.48 -5.60
CA ALA A 156 -8.60 -11.22 -5.95
C ALA A 156 -10.06 -11.37 -6.39
N GLU A 157 -10.34 -12.35 -7.24
CA GLU A 157 -11.69 -12.69 -7.71
C GLU A 157 -12.58 -13.12 -6.54
N LYS A 158 -12.13 -14.11 -5.76
CA LYS A 158 -12.83 -14.62 -4.58
C LYS A 158 -13.23 -13.53 -3.59
N ASN A 159 -12.38 -12.52 -3.44
CA ASN A 159 -12.56 -11.45 -2.47
C ASN A 159 -13.19 -10.17 -3.05
N ASN A 160 -13.45 -10.13 -4.35
CA ASN A 160 -13.91 -8.94 -5.07
C ASN A 160 -13.01 -7.73 -4.78
N THR A 161 -11.68 -7.92 -4.96
CA THR A 161 -10.66 -6.88 -4.72
C THR A 161 -10.00 -6.46 -6.04
N ALA A 162 -9.36 -5.29 -6.02
CA ALA A 162 -8.50 -4.91 -7.13
C ALA A 162 -7.22 -5.77 -7.15
N LEU A 163 -6.69 -5.99 -8.35
CA LEU A 163 -5.48 -6.77 -8.58
C LEU A 163 -4.45 -5.94 -9.36
N ILE A 164 -3.21 -5.95 -8.90
CA ILE A 164 -2.03 -5.67 -9.70
C ILE A 164 -1.53 -7.03 -10.19
N PRO A 165 -1.67 -7.41 -11.47
CA PRO A 165 -1.41 -8.78 -11.92
C PRO A 165 0.03 -9.24 -11.67
N PHE A 166 1.00 -8.33 -11.83
CA PHE A 166 2.40 -8.56 -11.49
C PHE A 166 3.06 -7.24 -11.04
N LEU A 167 3.41 -7.16 -9.77
CA LEU A 167 3.99 -5.95 -9.17
C LEU A 167 5.29 -5.52 -9.85
N LEU A 168 6.18 -6.48 -10.15
CA LEU A 168 7.48 -6.26 -10.76
C LEU A 168 7.44 -6.29 -12.29
N LYS A 169 6.29 -6.03 -12.91
CA LYS A 169 6.18 -5.90 -14.36
C LYS A 169 7.20 -4.87 -14.87
N ASP A 170 7.91 -5.22 -15.94
CA ASP A 170 8.97 -4.43 -16.57
C ASP A 170 10.19 -4.13 -15.66
N VAL A 171 10.29 -4.82 -14.52
CA VAL A 171 11.41 -4.74 -13.56
C VAL A 171 12.02 -6.12 -13.30
N GLY A 172 11.19 -7.11 -12.99
CA GLY A 172 11.65 -8.47 -12.69
C GLY A 172 12.48 -9.06 -13.82
N GLY A 173 13.65 -9.63 -13.49
CA GLY A 173 14.56 -10.20 -14.45
C GLY A 173 15.40 -9.21 -15.28
N HIS A 174 15.28 -7.91 -15.08
CA HIS A 174 16.09 -6.89 -15.75
C HIS A 174 17.28 -6.47 -14.87
N PRO A 175 18.54 -6.87 -15.18
CA PRO A 175 19.69 -6.59 -14.30
C PRO A 175 19.90 -5.12 -13.98
N ALA A 176 19.62 -4.20 -14.93
CA ALA A 176 19.78 -2.76 -14.75
C ALA A 176 18.73 -2.13 -13.79
N LEU A 177 17.66 -2.87 -13.47
CA LEU A 177 16.54 -2.41 -12.64
C LEU A 177 16.47 -3.14 -11.30
N ASN A 178 17.30 -4.19 -11.12
CA ASN A 178 17.43 -4.94 -9.88
C ASN A 178 18.83 -4.76 -9.29
N GLN A 179 18.93 -4.96 -7.97
CA GLN A 179 20.19 -4.98 -7.24
C GLN A 179 21.01 -6.25 -7.63
N ALA A 180 22.20 -6.37 -7.12
CA ALA A 180 23.11 -7.47 -7.46
C ALA A 180 22.53 -8.87 -7.12
N ASP A 181 21.56 -8.94 -6.20
CA ASP A 181 20.87 -10.17 -5.83
C ASP A 181 19.83 -10.64 -6.89
N GLY A 182 19.50 -9.80 -7.88
CA GLY A 182 18.54 -10.09 -8.94
C GLY A 182 17.07 -10.12 -8.49
N ILE A 183 16.79 -9.81 -7.22
CA ILE A 183 15.47 -9.92 -6.58
C ILE A 183 14.90 -8.53 -6.29
N HIS A 184 15.69 -7.69 -5.61
CA HIS A 184 15.23 -6.39 -5.12
C HIS A 184 15.41 -5.30 -6.17
N PRO A 185 14.38 -4.50 -6.47
CA PRO A 185 14.53 -3.39 -7.42
C PRO A 185 15.51 -2.34 -6.93
N THR A 186 16.25 -1.73 -7.87
CA THR A 186 16.99 -0.49 -7.64
C THR A 186 16.02 0.69 -7.48
N ALA A 187 16.52 1.87 -7.09
CA ALA A 187 15.71 3.10 -7.08
C ALA A 187 15.05 3.40 -8.46
N ARG A 188 15.69 3.01 -9.57
CA ARG A 188 15.10 3.09 -10.92
C ARG A 188 13.95 2.08 -11.08
N GLY A 189 14.14 0.84 -10.62
CA GLY A 189 13.12 -0.20 -10.60
C GLY A 189 11.90 0.25 -9.79
N HIS A 190 12.10 0.82 -8.60
CA HIS A 190 11.01 1.33 -7.75
C HIS A 190 10.17 2.44 -8.42
N LYS A 191 10.73 3.27 -9.30
CA LYS A 191 9.96 4.23 -10.09
C LYS A 191 8.98 3.54 -11.05
N ILE A 192 9.39 2.40 -11.64
CA ILE A 192 8.52 1.61 -12.52
C ILE A 192 7.46 0.90 -11.69
N VAL A 193 7.84 0.28 -10.58
CA VAL A 193 6.90 -0.33 -9.62
C VAL A 193 5.85 0.70 -9.16
N ALA A 194 6.26 1.90 -8.78
CA ALA A 194 5.34 2.98 -8.40
C ALA A 194 4.34 3.31 -9.52
N LYS A 195 4.78 3.33 -10.79
CA LYS A 195 3.88 3.53 -11.94
C LYS A 195 2.87 2.38 -12.08
N THR A 196 3.33 1.14 -11.94
CA THR A 196 2.48 -0.08 -11.97
C THR A 196 1.40 0.00 -10.88
N VAL A 197 1.80 0.29 -9.65
CA VAL A 197 0.89 0.47 -8.50
C VAL A 197 -0.10 1.62 -8.74
N TRP A 198 0.39 2.76 -9.22
CA TRP A 198 -0.42 3.95 -9.46
C TRP A 198 -1.56 3.71 -10.46
N ASN A 199 -1.32 2.92 -11.50
CA ASN A 199 -2.35 2.61 -12.50
C ASN A 199 -3.58 1.94 -11.89
N THR A 200 -3.39 1.06 -10.89
CA THR A 200 -4.47 0.39 -10.17
C THR A 200 -5.03 1.26 -9.04
N LEU A 201 -4.16 1.97 -8.33
CA LEU A 201 -4.54 2.72 -7.13
C LEU A 201 -5.31 4.01 -7.46
N LYS A 202 -4.90 4.74 -8.51
CA LYS A 202 -5.48 6.05 -8.88
C LYS A 202 -7.00 6.03 -9.02
N PRO A 203 -7.63 5.12 -9.78
CA PRO A 203 -9.10 5.08 -9.90
C PRO A 203 -9.79 4.85 -8.55
N ILE A 204 -9.22 4.02 -7.68
CA ILE A 204 -9.75 3.76 -6.33
C ILE A 204 -9.73 5.05 -5.49
N LEU A 205 -8.61 5.78 -5.50
CA LEU A 205 -8.50 7.05 -4.76
C LEU A 205 -9.47 8.10 -5.29
N LEU A 206 -9.67 8.17 -6.61
CA LEU A 206 -10.65 9.08 -7.21
C LEU A 206 -12.08 8.75 -6.79
N GLU A 207 -12.44 7.47 -6.71
CA GLU A 207 -13.76 7.03 -6.22
C GLU A 207 -13.96 7.42 -4.75
N ILE A 208 -12.96 7.14 -3.89
CA ILE A 208 -13.01 7.49 -2.47
C ILE A 208 -13.15 9.01 -2.28
N ARG A 209 -12.49 9.83 -3.12
CA ARG A 209 -12.58 11.30 -3.06
C ARG A 209 -13.94 11.84 -3.48
N LYS A 210 -14.62 11.18 -4.44
CA LYS A 210 -15.97 11.59 -4.87
C LYS A 210 -17.04 11.35 -3.80
N ASN A 211 -16.80 10.36 -2.93
CA ASN A 211 -17.73 9.93 -1.89
C ASN A 211 -17.40 10.56 -0.51
N SER A 212 -16.51 11.54 -0.45
CA SER A 212 -16.04 12.25 0.76
C SER A 212 -16.47 13.68 0.74
#